data_1c7407bc94778000e1a01f67d0bbc604
#
_entry.id   1c7407bc94778000e1a01f67d0bbc604
#
_cell.length_a   1.000
_cell.length_b   1.000
_cell.length_c   1.000
_cell.angle_alpha   90.00
_cell.angle_beta   90.00
_cell.angle_gamma   90.00
#
_symmetry.space_group_name_H-M   'P 1'
#
loop_
_entity.id
_entity.type
_entity.pdbx_description
1 polymer ?
#
loop_
_entity_poly.entity_id
_entity_poly.type
_entity_poly.pdbx_seq_one_letter_code
_entity_poly.pdbx_strand_id
1 'polypeptide(L)'
;MFTQTSSLSLVAVIAAISLASFAGIAEAAPPCGNHNKIVDFLGSKFKETRRVMGVVNSTAVMEVFMSAQGTWTILITDTNGKSCITAAGDEWQDVPVAVAGRES
;
A
#
# COMPACT_ATOMS: atom_id res chain seq x y z
N MET A 1 18.98 31.66 37.01
CA MET A 1 19.72 32.08 35.82
C MET A 1 20.27 30.92 35.00
N PHE A 2 20.84 29.93 35.62
CA PHE A 2 21.44 28.82 34.90
C PHE A 2 20.43 27.91 34.28
N THR A 3 19.26 27.76 34.85
CA THR A 3 18.22 26.86 34.36
C THR A 3 17.57 27.32 33.07
N GLN A 4 17.54 28.59 32.77
CA GLN A 4 16.92 29.11 31.56
C GLN A 4 17.69 28.75 30.31
N THR A 5 19.00 28.76 30.36
CA THR A 5 19.85 28.42 29.22
C THR A 5 19.68 26.95 28.80
N SER A 6 19.57 26.05 29.79
CA SER A 6 19.36 24.62 29.51
C SER A 6 18.01 24.35 28.85
N SER A 7 16.96 25.06 29.28
CA SER A 7 15.64 24.88 28.71
C SER A 7 15.58 25.24 27.23
N LEU A 8 16.23 26.34 26.85
CA LEU A 8 16.27 26.77 25.45
C LEU A 8 16.97 25.75 24.55
N SER A 9 18.07 25.17 25.06
CA SER A 9 18.80 24.15 24.29
C SER A 9 17.95 22.91 24.03
N LEU A 10 17.18 22.47 25.03
CA LEU A 10 16.31 21.28 24.86
C LEU A 10 15.21 21.52 23.84
N VAL A 11 14.60 22.68 23.83
CA VAL A 11 13.55 23.00 22.87
C VAL A 11 14.09 22.97 21.44
N ALA A 12 15.28 23.53 21.22
CA ALA A 12 15.90 23.52 19.90
C ALA A 12 16.17 22.09 19.38
N VAL A 13 16.65 21.20 20.25
CA VAL A 13 16.92 19.82 19.87
C VAL A 13 15.64 19.09 19.49
N ILE A 14 14.57 19.27 20.24
CA ILE A 14 13.28 18.62 19.94
C ILE A 14 12.75 19.09 18.58
N ALA A 15 12.84 20.37 18.27
CA ALA A 15 12.39 20.89 16.99
C ALA A 15 13.16 20.28 15.83
N ALA A 16 14.48 20.11 15.96
CA ALA A 16 15.31 19.52 14.91
C ALA A 16 14.95 18.06 14.66
N ILE A 17 14.67 17.29 15.70
CA ILE A 17 14.28 15.90 15.57
C ILE A 17 12.93 15.77 14.84
N SER A 18 11.98 16.64 15.16
CA SER A 18 10.68 16.62 14.50
C SER A 18 10.76 16.88 13.01
N LEU A 19 11.60 17.82 12.58
CA LEU A 19 11.81 18.10 11.16
C LEU A 19 12.43 16.93 10.43
N ALA A 20 13.39 16.26 11.05
CA ALA A 20 14.05 15.10 10.44
C ALA A 20 13.07 13.96 10.21
N SER A 21 12.09 13.77 11.10
CA SER A 21 11.11 12.70 10.96
C SER A 21 10.21 12.87 9.74
N PHE A 22 9.87 14.10 9.38
CA PHE A 22 9.05 14.35 8.20
C PHE A 22 9.78 14.09 6.90
N ALA A 23 11.07 14.36 6.85
CA ALA A 23 11.82 14.27 5.61
C ALA A 23 11.94 12.85 5.07
N GLY A 24 11.80 11.82 5.91
CA GLY A 24 11.98 10.43 5.51
C GLY A 24 10.74 9.74 4.94
N ILE A 25 9.55 10.36 5.03
CA ILE A 25 8.30 9.68 4.68
C ILE A 25 7.91 9.88 3.21
N ALA A 26 8.32 10.99 2.61
CA ALA A 26 7.82 11.41 1.30
C ALA A 26 8.40 10.63 0.11
N GLU A 27 9.40 9.79 0.33
CA GLU A 27 10.20 9.19 -0.74
C GLU A 27 9.98 7.69 -0.94
N ALA A 28 8.99 7.09 -0.28
CA ALA A 28 8.80 5.66 -0.34
C ALA A 28 8.28 5.23 -1.71
N ALA A 29 9.05 4.39 -2.42
CA ALA A 29 8.61 3.79 -3.68
C ALA A 29 7.68 2.61 -3.39
N PRO A 30 6.74 2.28 -4.30
CA PRO A 30 5.91 1.10 -4.15
C PRO A 30 6.78 -0.16 -4.07
N PRO A 31 6.45 -1.11 -3.19
CA PRO A 31 7.22 -2.36 -3.10
C PRO A 31 6.97 -3.23 -4.32
N CYS A 32 8.05 -3.72 -4.91
CA CYS A 32 7.99 -4.60 -6.08
C CYS A 32 8.83 -5.86 -5.83
N GLY A 33 8.52 -6.92 -6.53
CA GLY A 33 9.27 -8.16 -6.45
C GLY A 33 8.72 -9.23 -7.38
N ASN A 34 9.22 -10.44 -7.22
CA ASN A 34 8.77 -11.58 -7.99
C ASN A 34 7.31 -11.89 -7.68
N HIS A 35 6.51 -12.08 -8.74
CA HIS A 35 5.07 -12.30 -8.60
C HIS A 35 4.75 -13.45 -7.65
N ASN A 36 5.36 -14.60 -7.86
CA ASN A 36 5.04 -15.78 -7.04
C ASN A 36 5.38 -15.55 -5.57
N LYS A 37 6.48 -14.87 -5.29
CA LYS A 37 6.88 -14.57 -3.91
C LYS A 37 5.91 -13.62 -3.23
N ILE A 38 5.43 -12.62 -3.95
CA ILE A 38 4.45 -11.69 -3.41
C ILE A 38 3.12 -12.39 -3.17
N VAL A 39 2.67 -13.21 -4.11
CA VAL A 39 1.42 -13.96 -3.96
C VAL A 39 1.50 -14.91 -2.75
N ASP A 40 2.63 -15.61 -2.59
CA ASP A 40 2.83 -16.48 -1.43
C ASP A 40 2.80 -15.69 -0.12
N PHE A 41 3.41 -14.52 -0.11
CA PHE A 41 3.41 -13.64 1.06
C PHE A 41 2.00 -13.20 1.42
N LEU A 42 1.23 -12.75 0.42
CA LEU A 42 -0.15 -12.33 0.66
C LEU A 42 -1.01 -13.48 1.19
N GLY A 43 -0.81 -14.68 0.66
CA GLY A 43 -1.53 -15.85 1.13
C GLY A 43 -1.17 -16.26 2.54
N SER A 44 0.12 -16.28 2.87
CA SER A 44 0.56 -16.76 4.18
C SER A 44 0.36 -15.72 5.28
N LYS A 45 0.64 -14.44 5.01
CA LYS A 45 0.57 -13.38 6.02
C LYS A 45 -0.84 -12.83 6.19
N PHE A 46 -1.57 -12.65 5.10
CA PHE A 46 -2.86 -11.95 5.14
C PHE A 46 -4.03 -12.83 4.75
N LYS A 47 -3.77 -14.08 4.38
CA LYS A 47 -4.82 -15.01 3.94
C LYS A 47 -5.58 -14.47 2.74
N GLU A 48 -4.88 -13.74 1.87
CA GLU A 48 -5.47 -13.16 0.67
C GLU A 48 -5.30 -14.08 -0.52
N THR A 49 -6.34 -14.15 -1.33
CA THR A 49 -6.33 -14.89 -2.59
C THR A 49 -6.81 -13.97 -3.71
N ARG A 50 -6.37 -14.28 -4.94
CA ARG A 50 -6.77 -13.47 -6.09
C ARG A 50 -8.26 -13.61 -6.35
N ARG A 51 -8.94 -12.49 -6.42
CA ARG A 51 -10.37 -12.43 -6.64
C ARG A 51 -10.74 -11.82 -7.99
N VAL A 52 -9.95 -10.88 -8.46
CA VAL A 52 -10.23 -10.13 -9.69
C VAL A 52 -8.94 -9.94 -10.45
N MET A 53 -9.01 -9.94 -11.76
CA MET A 53 -7.88 -9.67 -12.64
C MET A 53 -8.36 -8.81 -13.79
N GLY A 54 -7.53 -7.85 -14.21
CA GLY A 54 -7.81 -7.02 -15.38
C GLY A 54 -6.55 -6.77 -16.18
N VAL A 55 -6.71 -6.61 -17.48
CA VAL A 55 -5.61 -6.27 -18.38
C VAL A 55 -5.46 -4.74 -18.38
N VAL A 56 -4.27 -4.27 -18.03
CA VAL A 56 -3.97 -2.82 -18.04
C VAL A 56 -3.57 -2.40 -19.43
N ASN A 57 -2.64 -3.14 -20.04
CA ASN A 57 -2.18 -2.90 -21.41
C ASN A 57 -1.47 -4.16 -21.90
N SER A 58 -0.78 -4.09 -23.04
CA SER A 58 -0.12 -5.26 -23.63
C SER A 58 1.03 -5.81 -22.79
N THR A 59 1.50 -5.08 -21.79
CA THR A 59 2.66 -5.49 -20.97
C THR A 59 2.35 -5.61 -19.49
N ALA A 60 1.12 -5.38 -19.04
CA ALA A 60 0.81 -5.39 -17.63
C ALA A 60 -0.62 -5.84 -17.35
N VAL A 61 -0.78 -6.56 -16.25
CA VAL A 61 -2.09 -6.95 -15.72
C VAL A 61 -2.23 -6.43 -14.29
N MET A 62 -3.48 -6.19 -13.89
CA MET A 62 -3.82 -5.84 -12.52
C MET A 62 -4.48 -7.03 -11.87
N GLU A 63 -4.11 -7.28 -10.62
CA GLU A 63 -4.72 -8.35 -9.83
C GLU A 63 -5.15 -7.78 -8.49
N VAL A 64 -6.33 -8.18 -8.03
CA VAL A 64 -6.84 -7.79 -6.71
C VAL A 64 -6.94 -9.03 -5.84
N PHE A 65 -6.26 -8.98 -4.71
CA PHE A 65 -6.24 -10.06 -3.72
C PHE A 65 -7.04 -9.62 -2.49
N MET A 66 -7.79 -10.54 -1.93
CA MET A 66 -8.65 -10.26 -0.76
C MET A 66 -8.65 -11.43 0.20
N SER A 67 -8.80 -11.09 1.50
CA SER A 67 -9.00 -12.08 2.54
C SER A 67 -10.47 -12.14 2.95
N ALA A 68 -10.85 -13.17 3.69
CA ALA A 68 -12.19 -13.29 4.26
C ALA A 68 -12.45 -12.22 5.32
N GLN A 69 -11.40 -11.66 5.92
CA GLN A 69 -11.52 -10.60 6.93
C GLN A 69 -11.64 -9.20 6.31
N GLY A 70 -11.52 -9.09 4.99
CA GLY A 70 -11.68 -7.82 4.31
C GLY A 70 -10.40 -7.10 3.95
N THR A 71 -9.23 -7.64 4.26
CA THR A 71 -7.99 -7.02 3.78
C THR A 71 -7.85 -7.24 2.28
N TRP A 72 -7.20 -6.30 1.61
CA TRP A 72 -7.07 -6.38 0.15
C TRP A 72 -5.77 -5.75 -0.32
N THR A 73 -5.29 -6.20 -1.47
CA THR A 73 -4.05 -5.72 -2.09
C THR A 73 -4.22 -5.72 -3.60
N ILE A 74 -3.76 -4.66 -4.24
CA ILE A 74 -3.74 -4.54 -5.70
C ILE A 74 -2.31 -4.65 -6.19
N LEU A 75 -2.08 -5.60 -7.10
CA LEU A 75 -0.79 -5.78 -7.78
C LEU A 75 -0.90 -5.35 -9.23
N ILE A 76 0.14 -4.72 -9.74
CA ILE A 76 0.35 -4.58 -11.18
C ILE A 76 1.56 -5.43 -11.51
N THR A 77 1.39 -6.35 -12.47
CA THR A 77 2.42 -7.32 -12.82
C THR A 77 2.76 -7.19 -14.31
N ASP A 78 4.05 -7.13 -14.61
CA ASP A 78 4.50 -7.02 -15.99
C ASP A 78 4.76 -8.39 -16.61
N THR A 79 5.11 -8.41 -17.90
CA THR A 79 5.32 -9.66 -18.65
C THR A 79 6.57 -10.41 -18.21
N ASN A 80 7.46 -9.79 -17.43
CA ASN A 80 8.65 -10.44 -16.88
C ASN A 80 8.40 -11.06 -15.51
N GLY A 81 7.17 -10.99 -15.00
CA GLY A 81 6.82 -11.56 -13.71
C GLY A 81 7.18 -10.67 -12.53
N LYS A 82 7.43 -9.40 -12.76
CA LYS A 82 7.66 -8.44 -11.69
C LYS A 82 6.33 -7.83 -11.28
N SER A 83 5.98 -7.94 -10.01
CA SER A 83 4.76 -7.37 -9.45
C SER A 83 5.10 -6.23 -8.52
N CYS A 84 4.28 -5.17 -8.58
CA CYS A 84 4.38 -4.05 -7.65
C CYS A 84 3.07 -3.91 -6.90
N ILE A 85 3.13 -3.73 -5.59
CA ILE A 85 1.95 -3.44 -4.77
C ILE A 85 1.63 -1.97 -4.97
N THR A 86 0.48 -1.69 -5.59
CA THR A 86 0.08 -0.32 -5.89
C THR A 86 -0.89 0.26 -4.88
N ALA A 87 -1.62 -0.61 -4.17
CA ALA A 87 -2.55 -0.20 -3.12
C ALA A 87 -2.84 -1.39 -2.23
N ALA A 88 -3.18 -1.11 -0.98
CA ALA A 88 -3.59 -2.13 -0.03
C ALA A 88 -4.42 -1.46 1.06
N GLY A 89 -5.30 -2.21 1.69
CA GLY A 89 -6.15 -1.66 2.74
C GLY A 89 -6.96 -2.72 3.44
N ASP A 90 -7.93 -2.23 4.21
CA ASP A 90 -8.86 -3.06 4.98
C ASP A 90 -10.28 -2.81 4.50
N GLU A 91 -11.18 -3.67 4.97
CA GLU A 91 -12.62 -3.45 4.83
C GLU A 91 -13.08 -3.36 3.38
N TRP A 92 -12.66 -4.34 2.59
CA TRP A 92 -13.19 -4.48 1.24
C TRP A 92 -14.71 -4.59 1.29
N GLN A 93 -15.40 -3.82 0.45
CA GLN A 93 -16.85 -3.85 0.37
C GLN A 93 -17.30 -3.94 -1.07
N ASP A 94 -18.22 -4.84 -1.34
CA ASP A 94 -18.85 -4.92 -2.64
C ASP A 94 -19.94 -3.85 -2.73
N VAL A 95 -19.97 -3.14 -3.85
CA VAL A 95 -20.98 -2.14 -4.10
C VAL A 95 -22.05 -2.78 -4.98
N PRO A 96 -23.33 -2.76 -4.57
CA PRO A 96 -24.39 -3.34 -5.40
C PRO A 96 -24.46 -2.65 -6.76
N VAL A 97 -24.62 -3.44 -7.81
CA VAL A 97 -24.75 -2.91 -9.17
C VAL A 97 -26.18 -2.40 -9.36
N ALA A 98 -26.32 -1.15 -9.76
CA ALA A 98 -27.62 -0.60 -10.07
C ALA A 98 -28.18 -1.21 -11.34
N VAL A 99 -29.38 -1.78 -11.28
CA VAL A 99 -29.98 -2.47 -12.41
C VAL A 99 -30.15 -1.53 -13.60
N ALA A 100 -30.66 -0.33 -13.37
CA ALA A 100 -30.87 0.66 -14.43
C ALA A 100 -29.57 1.06 -15.11
N GLY A 101 -28.49 1.17 -14.36
CA GLY A 101 -27.18 1.54 -14.92
C GLY A 101 -26.65 0.49 -15.87
N ARG A 102 -26.97 -0.76 -15.66
CA ARG A 102 -26.48 -1.84 -16.51
C ARG A 102 -27.18 -1.90 -17.85
N GLU A 103 -28.36 -1.40 -17.90
CA GLU A 103 -29.16 -1.46 -19.11
C GLU A 103 -28.76 -0.42 -20.15
N SER A 104 -28.04 0.54 -19.77
CA SER A 104 -27.61 1.60 -20.69
C SER A 104 -26.45 1.18 -21.58
#